data_5ca9abb58644a51c53d5c2c064c8f765
#
_entry.id   5ca9abb58644a51c53d5c2c064c8f765
#
_cell.length_a   1.000
_cell.length_b   1.000
_cell.length_c   1.000
_cell.angle_alpha   90.00
_cell.angle_beta   90.00
_cell.angle_gamma   90.00
#
_symmetry.space_group_name_H-M   'P 1'
#
loop_
_entity.id
_entity.type
_entity.pdbx_description
1 polymer ?
#
loop_
_entity_poly.entity_id
_entity_poly.type
_entity_poly.pdbx_seq_one_letter_code
_entity_poly.pdbx_strand_id
1 'polypeptide(L)'
;NTMINKDAINEIVSCFSNPNVGCVAGEKRIAIQQKDNAAAGGEGIYWKYESALKSLDSQLCTAIGAAGELFAIRRELFETMENDTLLDDFILSMRIAQRGYKIAYCAKAYAIENGSADMNEEKKRKVRIAAGGIQSIYRLRALLNIFKYGIMSFQYISHRVLRWSITPVLLFLLIPLNIAIVTISPQNITYIVILILQAIFYAMGYWGYYLSKKSIKNKILYIPYYFIFMNTNVISGFFYLRRKKGSGAWEKAKRA
;
A
#
# COMPACT_ATOMS: atom_id res chain seq x y z
N ASN A 1 -20.28 4.52 1.75
CA ASN A 1 -19.72 5.41 2.79
C ASN A 1 -18.46 6.17 2.32
N THR A 2 -18.26 6.31 1.01
CA THR A 2 -17.21 7.13 0.40
C THR A 2 -17.88 8.37 -0.18
N MET A 3 -17.39 9.55 0.20
CA MET A 3 -17.87 10.83 -0.32
C MET A 3 -16.82 11.41 -1.24
N ILE A 4 -17.22 11.86 -2.42
CA ILE A 4 -16.33 12.54 -3.38
C ILE A 4 -16.54 14.06 -3.31
N ASN A 5 -15.51 14.84 -3.62
CA ASN A 5 -15.66 16.28 -3.70
C ASN A 5 -16.51 16.69 -4.92
N LYS A 6 -17.16 17.87 -4.82
CA LYS A 6 -18.13 18.34 -5.83
C LYS A 6 -17.56 18.45 -7.25
N ASP A 7 -16.28 18.78 -7.38
CA ASP A 7 -15.62 19.00 -8.66
C ASP A 7 -14.87 17.75 -9.16
N ALA A 8 -14.93 16.62 -8.43
CA ALA A 8 -14.15 15.42 -8.72
C ALA A 8 -14.32 14.91 -10.15
N ILE A 9 -15.54 14.87 -10.64
CA ILE A 9 -15.83 14.36 -11.99
C ILE A 9 -15.21 15.28 -13.05
N ASN A 10 -15.36 16.60 -12.92
CA ASN A 10 -14.82 17.56 -13.87
C ASN A 10 -13.28 17.51 -13.89
N GLU A 11 -12.64 17.39 -12.73
CA GLU A 11 -11.18 17.27 -12.59
C GLU A 11 -10.68 15.96 -13.23
N ILE A 12 -11.38 14.85 -13.05
CA ILE A 12 -11.05 13.57 -13.68
C ILE A 12 -11.20 13.67 -15.21
N VAL A 13 -12.32 14.21 -15.69
CA VAL A 13 -12.58 14.35 -17.13
C VAL A 13 -11.53 15.24 -17.79
N SER A 14 -11.10 16.32 -17.12
CA SER A 14 -10.04 17.19 -17.64
C SER A 14 -8.71 16.46 -17.88
N CYS A 15 -8.40 15.44 -17.09
CA CYS A 15 -7.18 14.64 -17.29
C CYS A 15 -7.22 13.80 -18.59
N PHE A 16 -8.42 13.44 -19.06
CA PHE A 16 -8.59 12.66 -20.29
C PHE A 16 -8.47 13.51 -21.57
N SER A 17 -8.29 14.83 -21.47
CA SER A 17 -7.94 15.68 -22.62
C SER A 17 -6.62 15.23 -23.27
N ASN A 18 -5.72 14.62 -22.50
CA ASN A 18 -4.54 13.96 -23.04
C ASN A 18 -4.91 12.55 -23.54
N PRO A 19 -4.76 12.26 -24.85
CA PRO A 19 -5.11 10.97 -25.45
C PRO A 19 -4.29 9.79 -24.89
N ASN A 20 -3.10 10.05 -24.37
CA ASN A 20 -2.25 9.02 -23.77
C ASN A 20 -2.71 8.59 -22.38
N VAL A 21 -3.65 9.29 -21.74
CA VAL A 21 -4.21 8.93 -20.45
C VAL A 21 -5.34 7.92 -20.65
N GLY A 22 -5.13 6.70 -20.19
CA GLY A 22 -6.14 5.62 -20.22
C GLY A 22 -6.86 5.41 -18.89
N CYS A 23 -6.23 5.84 -17.79
CA CYS A 23 -6.78 5.74 -16.44
C CYS A 23 -6.44 7.02 -15.65
N VAL A 24 -7.37 7.46 -14.81
CA VAL A 24 -7.16 8.56 -13.85
C VAL A 24 -7.42 8.04 -12.45
N ALA A 25 -6.42 8.14 -11.57
CA ALA A 25 -6.52 7.79 -10.17
C ALA A 25 -6.74 9.05 -9.32
N GLY A 26 -7.85 9.13 -8.60
CA GLY A 26 -8.12 10.18 -7.63
C GLY A 26 -7.35 9.97 -6.32
N GLU A 27 -7.36 10.99 -5.48
CA GLU A 27 -6.76 10.96 -4.16
C GLU A 27 -7.70 10.34 -3.14
N LYS A 28 -7.19 9.43 -2.32
CA LYS A 28 -7.89 8.95 -1.14
C LYS A 28 -7.53 9.78 0.07
N ARG A 29 -8.54 10.26 0.80
CA ARG A 29 -8.40 10.95 2.07
C ARG A 29 -9.16 10.22 3.17
N ILE A 30 -8.58 10.18 4.36
CA ILE A 30 -9.24 9.64 5.54
C ILE A 30 -9.87 10.80 6.31
N ALA A 31 -11.17 10.68 6.61
CA ALA A 31 -11.89 11.67 7.41
C ALA A 31 -11.27 11.73 8.81
N ILE A 32 -10.91 12.92 9.27
CA ILE A 32 -10.42 13.18 10.61
C ILE A 32 -11.66 13.42 11.49
N GLN A 33 -12.07 12.42 12.26
CA GLN A 33 -13.12 12.59 13.27
C GLN A 33 -12.49 12.90 14.63
N GLN A 34 -13.19 13.68 15.47
CA GLN A 34 -12.70 14.04 16.80
C GLN A 34 -12.45 12.83 17.73
N LYS A 35 -13.05 11.67 17.43
CA LYS A 35 -12.83 10.38 18.11
C LYS A 35 -11.85 9.47 17.39
N ASP A 36 -10.81 10.03 16.76
CA ASP A 36 -9.85 9.21 16.01
C ASP A 36 -9.21 8.14 16.91
N ASN A 37 -9.48 6.90 16.59
CA ASN A 37 -8.76 5.77 17.15
C ASN A 37 -7.36 5.66 16.50
N ALA A 38 -6.46 4.86 17.09
CA ALA A 38 -5.10 4.68 16.61
C ALA A 38 -5.06 4.16 15.15
N ALA A 39 -6.05 3.36 14.74
CA ALA A 39 -6.14 2.82 13.39
C ALA A 39 -6.31 3.93 12.33
N ALA A 40 -7.24 4.86 12.55
CA ALA A 40 -7.49 5.98 11.63
C ALA A 40 -6.28 6.93 11.51
N GLY A 41 -5.58 7.20 12.63
CA GLY A 41 -4.38 8.04 12.62
C GLY A 41 -3.24 7.46 11.76
N GLY A 42 -2.96 6.16 11.89
CA GLY A 42 -1.93 5.50 11.08
C GLY A 42 -2.33 5.34 9.62
N GLU A 43 -3.59 5.06 9.38
CA GLU A 43 -4.12 5.03 8.02
C GLU A 43 -3.98 6.39 7.34
N GLY A 44 -4.27 7.50 8.04
CA GLY A 44 -4.13 8.84 7.51
C GLY A 44 -2.68 9.21 7.14
N ILE A 45 -1.69 8.84 7.99
CA ILE A 45 -0.27 9.05 7.69
C ILE A 45 0.15 8.23 6.47
N TYR A 46 -0.26 6.96 6.42
CA TYR A 46 0.04 6.09 5.29
C TYR A 46 -0.51 6.64 3.97
N TRP A 47 -1.76 7.12 3.95
CA TRP A 47 -2.35 7.65 2.72
C TRP A 47 -1.74 8.98 2.27
N LYS A 48 -1.27 9.83 3.18
CA LYS A 48 -0.48 11.01 2.81
C LYS A 48 0.82 10.65 2.11
N TYR A 49 1.53 9.66 2.63
CA TYR A 49 2.73 9.12 1.98
C TYR A 49 2.41 8.50 0.60
N GLU A 50 1.38 7.68 0.52
CA GLU A 50 0.96 7.03 -0.72
C GLU A 50 0.52 8.03 -1.79
N SER A 51 -0.18 9.11 -1.40
CA SER A 51 -0.59 10.20 -2.29
C SER A 51 0.61 10.95 -2.85
N ALA A 52 1.58 11.30 -1.99
CA ALA A 52 2.81 11.95 -2.42
C ALA A 52 3.59 11.06 -3.43
N LEU A 53 3.71 9.77 -3.13
CA LEU A 53 4.38 8.80 -3.99
C LEU A 53 3.67 8.68 -5.36
N LYS A 54 2.35 8.56 -5.39
CA LYS A 54 1.56 8.50 -6.63
C LYS A 54 1.69 9.77 -7.46
N SER A 55 1.76 10.93 -6.81
CA SER A 55 1.98 12.22 -7.50
C SER A 55 3.33 12.25 -8.19
N LEU A 56 4.40 11.86 -7.49
CA LEU A 56 5.76 11.79 -8.05
C LEU A 56 5.85 10.74 -9.16
N ASP A 57 5.25 9.58 -8.97
CA ASP A 57 5.19 8.51 -9.98
C ASP A 57 4.52 8.99 -11.27
N SER A 58 3.37 9.66 -11.14
CA SER A 58 2.61 10.20 -12.27
C SER A 58 3.38 11.28 -13.03
N GLN A 59 4.20 12.07 -12.34
CA GLN A 59 5.07 13.07 -12.96
C GLN A 59 6.24 12.42 -13.69
N LEU A 60 6.87 11.41 -13.09
CA LEU A 60 8.03 10.73 -13.65
C LEU A 60 7.67 9.91 -14.92
N CYS A 61 6.61 9.09 -14.83
CA CYS A 61 6.16 8.24 -15.92
C CYS A 61 4.64 7.98 -15.83
N THR A 62 4.19 7.19 -14.85
CA THR A 62 2.79 6.82 -14.64
C THR A 62 2.55 6.50 -13.17
N ALA A 63 1.39 6.82 -12.63
CA ALA A 63 1.04 6.37 -11.29
C ALA A 63 0.98 4.82 -11.24
N ILE A 64 1.47 4.22 -10.15
CA ILE A 64 1.51 2.77 -10.01
C ILE A 64 0.24 2.27 -9.31
N GLY A 65 -0.79 2.09 -10.16
CA GLY A 65 -2.11 1.58 -9.80
C GLY A 65 -3.08 2.63 -9.28
N ALA A 66 -4.33 2.45 -9.61
CA ALA A 66 -5.45 3.20 -9.05
C ALA A 66 -5.92 2.59 -7.72
N ALA A 67 -6.76 3.29 -7.00
CA ALA A 67 -7.43 2.82 -5.79
C ALA A 67 -8.95 2.86 -6.02
N GLY A 68 -9.64 1.81 -5.62
CA GLY A 68 -11.05 1.58 -5.91
C GLY A 68 -12.03 2.62 -5.36
N GLU A 69 -11.57 3.48 -4.46
CA GLU A 69 -12.38 4.55 -3.89
C GLU A 69 -12.74 5.64 -4.90
N LEU A 70 -11.80 5.97 -5.82
CA LEU A 70 -12.03 6.93 -6.88
C LEU A 70 -11.04 6.72 -8.02
N PHE A 71 -11.49 6.17 -9.12
CA PHE A 71 -10.74 6.12 -10.37
C PHE A 71 -11.68 6.10 -11.57
N ALA A 72 -11.17 6.47 -12.72
CA ALA A 72 -11.88 6.40 -13.99
C ALA A 72 -10.97 5.85 -15.08
N ILE A 73 -11.56 5.20 -16.06
CA ILE A 73 -10.86 4.62 -17.22
C ILE A 73 -11.59 4.98 -18.50
N ARG A 74 -10.88 4.96 -19.62
CA ARG A 74 -11.55 4.98 -20.93
C ARG A 74 -12.37 3.71 -21.11
N ARG A 75 -13.60 3.86 -21.56
CA ARG A 75 -14.57 2.76 -21.71
C ARG A 75 -14.02 1.61 -22.57
N GLU A 76 -13.34 1.95 -23.64
CA GLU A 76 -12.73 1.00 -24.59
C GLU A 76 -11.58 0.19 -24.00
N LEU A 77 -11.03 0.61 -22.86
CA LEU A 77 -9.95 -0.08 -22.14
C LEU A 77 -10.46 -0.98 -21.01
N PHE A 78 -11.78 -0.97 -20.77
CA PHE A 78 -12.37 -1.84 -19.77
C PHE A 78 -12.25 -3.31 -20.18
N GLU A 79 -11.89 -4.15 -19.25
CA GLU A 79 -11.91 -5.61 -19.37
C GLU A 79 -12.48 -6.25 -18.11
N THR A 80 -13.15 -7.38 -18.29
CA THR A 80 -13.67 -8.15 -17.16
C THR A 80 -12.54 -8.82 -16.42
N MET A 81 -12.54 -8.68 -15.10
CA MET A 81 -11.54 -9.31 -14.23
C MET A 81 -11.92 -10.77 -13.93
N GLU A 82 -10.92 -11.57 -13.63
CA GLU A 82 -11.09 -12.94 -13.17
C GLU A 82 -11.84 -12.96 -11.83
N ASN A 83 -12.74 -13.94 -11.64
CA ASN A 83 -13.64 -14.01 -10.46
C ASN A 83 -12.92 -14.10 -9.09
N ASP A 84 -11.67 -14.56 -9.08
CA ASP A 84 -10.83 -14.67 -7.87
C ASP A 84 -9.95 -13.44 -7.63
N THR A 85 -10.14 -12.35 -8.40
CA THR A 85 -9.37 -11.11 -8.28
C THR A 85 -9.65 -10.41 -6.95
N LEU A 86 -8.57 -10.12 -6.18
CA LEU A 86 -8.66 -9.46 -4.88
C LEU A 86 -8.50 -7.93 -4.96
N LEU A 87 -7.74 -7.43 -5.94
CA LEU A 87 -7.49 -6.00 -6.20
C LEU A 87 -7.76 -5.72 -7.68
N ASP A 88 -9.04 -5.67 -8.03
CA ASP A 88 -9.51 -5.45 -9.41
C ASP A 88 -9.13 -4.06 -9.94
N ASP A 89 -9.29 -3.04 -9.13
CA ASP A 89 -8.90 -1.65 -9.40
C ASP A 89 -7.42 -1.54 -9.77
N PHE A 90 -6.56 -2.15 -8.97
CA PHE A 90 -5.12 -2.13 -9.19
C PHE A 90 -4.72 -2.90 -10.46
N ILE A 91 -5.24 -4.12 -10.65
CA ILE A 91 -4.89 -4.96 -11.80
C ILE A 91 -5.40 -4.32 -13.09
N LEU A 92 -6.65 -3.82 -13.13
CA LEU A 92 -7.22 -3.18 -14.29
C LEU A 92 -6.41 -1.95 -14.71
N SER A 93 -6.11 -1.05 -13.76
CA SER A 93 -5.34 0.15 -14.06
C SER A 93 -3.93 -0.19 -14.55
N MET A 94 -3.26 -1.18 -13.97
CA MET A 94 -1.92 -1.60 -14.41
C MET A 94 -1.93 -2.34 -15.76
N ARG A 95 -2.98 -3.08 -16.10
CA ARG A 95 -3.16 -3.65 -17.46
C ARG A 95 -3.34 -2.56 -18.51
N ILE A 96 -4.04 -1.48 -18.17
CA ILE A 96 -4.14 -0.28 -19.03
C ILE A 96 -2.75 0.33 -19.25
N ALA A 97 -1.96 0.48 -18.19
CA ALA A 97 -0.57 0.96 -18.31
C ALA A 97 0.31 0.00 -19.12
N GLN A 98 0.13 -1.31 -19.00
CA GLN A 98 0.83 -2.33 -19.77
C GLN A 98 0.58 -2.21 -21.29
N ARG A 99 -0.59 -1.67 -21.69
CA ARG A 99 -0.96 -1.38 -23.09
C ARG A 99 -0.36 -0.07 -23.61
N GLY A 100 0.44 0.65 -22.80
CA GLY A 100 1.13 1.87 -23.19
C GLY A 100 0.41 3.18 -22.81
N TYR A 101 -0.74 3.11 -22.16
CA TYR A 101 -1.43 4.29 -21.65
C TYR A 101 -0.86 4.74 -20.29
N LYS A 102 -1.06 6.01 -19.96
CA LYS A 102 -0.71 6.56 -18.65
C LYS A 102 -1.85 6.41 -17.65
N ILE A 103 -1.50 6.14 -16.41
CA ILE A 103 -2.36 6.35 -15.24
C ILE A 103 -2.01 7.74 -14.70
N ALA A 104 -2.87 8.73 -14.92
CA ALA A 104 -2.70 10.06 -14.36
C ALA A 104 -3.16 10.09 -12.90
N TYR A 105 -2.43 10.81 -12.04
CA TYR A 105 -2.86 11.05 -10.66
C TYR A 105 -3.48 12.44 -10.55
N CYS A 106 -4.73 12.52 -10.12
CA CYS A 106 -5.48 13.75 -9.97
C CYS A 106 -5.75 14.04 -8.48
N ALA A 107 -4.87 14.82 -7.83
CA ALA A 107 -5.02 15.20 -6.42
C ALA A 107 -6.22 16.13 -6.15
N LYS A 108 -6.72 16.83 -7.18
CA LYS A 108 -7.89 17.70 -7.07
C LYS A 108 -9.20 16.91 -7.00
N ALA A 109 -9.23 15.71 -7.58
CA ALA A 109 -10.33 14.77 -7.44
C ALA A 109 -10.05 13.84 -6.25
N TYR A 110 -10.80 13.98 -5.17
CA TYR A 110 -10.57 13.17 -3.99
C TYR A 110 -11.83 12.53 -3.42
N ALA A 111 -11.62 11.37 -2.83
CA ALA A 111 -12.62 10.60 -2.10
C ALA A 111 -12.28 10.58 -0.60
N ILE A 112 -13.26 10.88 0.24
CA ILE A 112 -13.13 10.86 1.70
C ILE A 112 -13.81 9.61 2.22
N GLU A 113 -13.09 8.82 2.99
CA GLU A 113 -13.60 7.65 3.69
C GLU A 113 -13.33 7.75 5.20
N ASN A 114 -14.20 7.15 5.99
CA ASN A 114 -13.90 6.92 7.40
C ASN A 114 -12.77 5.88 7.53
N GLY A 115 -11.90 6.06 8.51
CA GLY A 115 -10.88 5.07 8.86
C GLY A 115 -11.49 3.74 9.31
N SER A 116 -10.66 2.71 9.45
CA SER A 116 -11.10 1.43 10.00
C SER A 116 -11.57 1.59 11.44
N ALA A 117 -12.63 0.89 11.83
CA ALA A 117 -13.26 1.03 13.15
C ALA A 117 -12.29 0.71 14.30
N ASP A 118 -11.42 -0.28 14.10
CA ASP A 118 -10.38 -0.69 15.04
C ASP A 118 -9.19 -1.36 14.33
N MET A 119 -8.16 -1.72 15.10
CA MET A 119 -6.95 -2.36 14.56
C MET A 119 -7.19 -3.78 14.04
N ASN A 120 -8.24 -4.48 14.47
CA ASN A 120 -8.56 -5.82 13.95
C ASN A 120 -9.19 -5.71 12.56
N GLU A 121 -10.10 -4.76 12.38
CA GLU A 121 -10.69 -4.46 11.06
C GLU A 121 -9.62 -3.94 10.09
N GLU A 122 -8.70 -3.09 10.57
CA GLU A 122 -7.55 -2.65 9.78
C GLU A 122 -6.64 -3.83 9.40
N LYS A 123 -6.40 -4.79 10.29
CA LYS A 123 -5.66 -6.02 10.01
C LYS A 123 -6.31 -6.85 8.90
N LYS A 124 -7.62 -7.10 9.01
CA LYS A 124 -8.36 -7.83 7.96
C LYS A 124 -8.17 -7.18 6.60
N ARG A 125 -8.31 -5.84 6.53
CA ARG A 125 -8.14 -5.07 5.32
C ARG A 125 -6.71 -5.15 4.77
N LYS A 126 -5.68 -5.00 5.62
CA LYS A 126 -4.26 -5.05 5.21
C LYS A 126 -3.84 -6.43 4.76
N VAL A 127 -4.31 -7.49 5.40
CA VAL A 127 -4.08 -8.88 4.95
C VAL A 127 -4.68 -9.13 3.57
N ARG A 128 -5.91 -8.63 3.31
CA ARG A 128 -6.53 -8.70 1.98
C ARG A 128 -5.71 -7.95 0.92
N ILE A 129 -5.32 -6.70 1.21
CA ILE A 129 -4.52 -5.88 0.29
C ILE A 129 -3.19 -6.56 0.00
N ALA A 130 -2.54 -7.13 1.00
CA ALA A 130 -1.29 -7.85 0.83
C ALA A 130 -1.45 -9.11 -0.02
N ALA A 131 -2.48 -9.92 0.24
CA ALA A 131 -2.80 -11.10 -0.56
C ALA A 131 -3.08 -10.74 -2.03
N GLY A 132 -3.89 -9.71 -2.25
CA GLY A 132 -4.17 -9.18 -3.58
C GLY A 132 -2.95 -8.58 -4.26
N GLY A 133 -2.07 -7.93 -3.51
CA GLY A 133 -0.79 -7.43 -4.01
C GLY A 133 0.12 -8.55 -4.51
N ILE A 134 0.24 -9.63 -3.75
CA ILE A 134 1.02 -10.82 -4.16
C ILE A 134 0.39 -11.49 -5.39
N GLN A 135 -0.95 -11.61 -5.44
CA GLN A 135 -1.67 -12.10 -6.62
C GLN A 135 -1.41 -11.22 -7.83
N SER A 136 -1.40 -9.90 -7.65
CA SER A 136 -1.15 -8.91 -8.70
C SER A 136 0.26 -9.04 -9.28
N ILE A 137 1.29 -9.32 -8.45
CA ILE A 137 2.66 -9.55 -8.93
C ILE A 137 2.69 -10.71 -9.92
N TYR A 138 2.00 -11.81 -9.60
CA TYR A 138 1.93 -12.97 -10.48
C TYR A 138 1.21 -12.66 -11.80
N ARG A 139 0.06 -11.98 -11.74
CA ARG A 139 -0.76 -11.64 -12.91
C ARG A 139 -0.13 -10.58 -13.81
N LEU A 140 0.61 -9.66 -13.22
CA LEU A 140 1.29 -8.56 -13.92
C LEU A 140 2.79 -8.84 -14.11
N ARG A 141 3.21 -10.11 -14.11
CA ARG A 141 4.62 -10.51 -14.21
C ARG A 141 5.34 -9.95 -15.44
N ALA A 142 4.61 -9.67 -16.52
CA ALA A 142 5.18 -9.05 -17.71
C ALA A 142 5.79 -7.68 -17.41
N LEU A 143 5.21 -6.91 -16.46
CA LEU A 143 5.71 -5.60 -16.03
C LEU A 143 7.03 -5.66 -15.24
N LEU A 144 7.52 -6.86 -14.88
CA LEU A 144 8.84 -7.04 -14.27
C LEU A 144 9.98 -6.90 -15.30
N ASN A 145 9.66 -6.90 -16.59
CA ASN A 145 10.66 -6.76 -17.65
C ASN A 145 11.05 -5.29 -17.84
N ILE A 146 12.14 -4.88 -17.18
CA ILE A 146 12.65 -3.52 -17.23
C ILE A 146 13.10 -3.09 -18.64
N PHE A 147 13.55 -4.04 -19.48
CA PHE A 147 13.97 -3.76 -20.84
C PHE A 147 12.77 -3.42 -21.75
N LYS A 148 11.58 -3.96 -21.44
CA LYS A 148 10.37 -3.69 -22.21
C LYS A 148 9.61 -2.46 -21.72
N TYR A 149 9.52 -2.27 -20.40
CA TYR A 149 8.68 -1.24 -19.80
C TYR A 149 9.46 -0.10 -19.12
N GLY A 150 10.80 -0.17 -19.10
CA GLY A 150 11.67 0.92 -18.66
C GLY A 150 11.33 1.44 -17.25
N ILE A 151 11.13 2.75 -17.16
CA ILE A 151 10.85 3.46 -15.90
C ILE A 151 9.59 2.93 -15.20
N MET A 152 8.54 2.58 -15.93
CA MET A 152 7.32 2.01 -15.35
C MET A 152 7.60 0.69 -14.63
N SER A 153 8.44 -0.18 -15.19
CA SER A 153 8.87 -1.42 -14.53
C SER A 153 9.65 -1.12 -13.25
N PHE A 154 10.58 -0.17 -13.29
CA PHE A 154 11.32 0.25 -12.12
C PHE A 154 10.40 0.78 -11.00
N GLN A 155 9.45 1.66 -11.33
CA GLN A 155 8.46 2.18 -10.38
C GLN A 155 7.60 1.04 -9.81
N TYR A 156 7.12 0.13 -10.66
CA TYR A 156 6.31 -1.02 -10.23
C TYR A 156 7.09 -1.95 -9.28
N ILE A 157 8.33 -2.29 -9.62
CA ILE A 157 9.18 -3.16 -8.79
C ILE A 157 9.46 -2.50 -7.45
N SER A 158 9.97 -1.26 -7.44
CA SER A 158 10.39 -0.57 -6.22
C SER A 158 9.22 -0.24 -5.29
N HIS A 159 8.07 0.21 -5.83
CA HIS A 159 6.98 0.72 -5.01
C HIS A 159 5.92 -0.34 -4.65
N ARG A 160 5.83 -1.44 -5.42
CA ARG A 160 4.82 -2.48 -5.18
C ARG A 160 5.43 -3.86 -4.97
N VAL A 161 6.23 -4.35 -5.93
CA VAL A 161 6.72 -5.74 -5.87
C VAL A 161 7.58 -5.98 -4.63
N LEU A 162 8.60 -5.17 -4.40
CA LEU A 162 9.47 -5.32 -3.24
C LEU A 162 8.69 -5.20 -1.92
N ARG A 163 7.76 -4.24 -1.84
CA ARG A 163 6.94 -4.01 -0.65
C ARG A 163 5.99 -5.17 -0.33
N TRP A 164 5.48 -5.87 -1.34
CA TRP A 164 4.57 -7.01 -1.15
C TRP A 164 5.27 -8.37 -1.17
N SER A 165 6.60 -8.41 -1.28
CA SER A 165 7.35 -9.68 -1.36
C SER A 165 8.56 -9.70 -0.44
N ILE A 166 9.71 -9.19 -0.90
CA ILE A 166 11.02 -9.40 -0.28
C ILE A 166 11.22 -8.49 0.95
N THR A 167 10.84 -7.22 0.86
CA THR A 167 11.13 -6.23 1.92
C THR A 167 10.63 -6.64 3.31
N PRO A 168 9.39 -7.15 3.50
CA PRO A 168 8.93 -7.59 4.81
C PRO A 168 9.75 -8.75 5.37
N VAL A 169 10.20 -9.67 4.52
CA VAL A 169 11.03 -10.80 4.94
C VAL A 169 12.41 -10.33 5.36
N LEU A 170 13.05 -9.47 4.54
CA LEU A 170 14.36 -8.90 4.84
C LEU A 170 14.36 -8.08 6.13
N LEU A 171 13.29 -7.33 6.42
CA LEU A 171 13.15 -6.57 7.65
C LEU A 171 13.35 -7.45 8.89
N PHE A 172 12.74 -8.63 8.93
CA PHE A 172 12.86 -9.55 10.05
C PHE A 172 14.17 -10.34 10.01
N LEU A 173 14.72 -10.63 8.82
CA LEU A 173 16.03 -11.29 8.69
C LEU A 173 17.19 -10.40 9.10
N LEU A 174 17.06 -9.09 9.06
CA LEU A 174 18.10 -8.17 9.54
C LEU A 174 18.43 -8.35 11.02
N ILE A 175 17.49 -8.84 11.85
CA ILE A 175 17.74 -9.04 13.29
C ILE A 175 18.79 -10.15 13.51
N PRO A 176 18.54 -11.41 13.10
CA PRO A 176 19.50 -12.49 13.31
C PRO A 176 20.80 -12.26 12.54
N LEU A 177 20.74 -11.64 11.37
CA LEU A 177 21.93 -11.30 10.59
C LEU A 177 22.83 -10.29 11.35
N ASN A 178 22.24 -9.23 11.90
CA ASN A 178 23.00 -8.23 12.63
C ASN A 178 23.57 -8.79 13.95
N ILE A 179 22.82 -9.67 14.65
CA ILE A 179 23.34 -10.40 15.82
C ILE A 179 24.55 -11.26 15.41
N ALA A 180 24.45 -12.00 14.30
CA ALA A 180 25.55 -12.83 13.81
C ALA A 180 26.79 -11.99 13.46
N ILE A 181 26.62 -10.83 12.80
CA ILE A 181 27.74 -9.94 12.47
C ILE A 181 28.42 -9.42 13.73
N VAL A 182 27.65 -8.97 14.73
CA VAL A 182 28.21 -8.47 16.00
C VAL A 182 28.93 -9.57 16.77
N THR A 183 28.46 -10.82 16.73
CA THR A 183 29.16 -11.95 17.38
C THR A 183 30.47 -12.32 16.68
N ILE A 184 30.55 -12.19 15.36
CA ILE A 184 31.78 -12.48 14.59
C ILE A 184 32.79 -11.32 14.69
N SER A 185 32.32 -10.09 14.74
CA SER A 185 33.14 -8.86 14.75
C SER A 185 32.77 -7.93 15.90
N PRO A 186 32.98 -8.32 17.16
CA PRO A 186 32.52 -7.56 18.32
C PRO A 186 33.22 -6.21 18.52
N GLN A 187 34.32 -5.96 17.81
CA GLN A 187 35.07 -4.70 17.87
C GLN A 187 34.54 -3.64 16.92
N ASN A 188 33.65 -4.02 15.99
CA ASN A 188 33.10 -3.07 15.01
C ASN A 188 31.90 -2.32 15.60
N ILE A 189 32.20 -1.10 16.11
CA ILE A 189 31.21 -0.24 16.77
C ILE A 189 30.00 0.09 15.89
N THR A 190 30.19 0.15 14.58
CA THR A 190 29.08 0.47 13.64
C THR A 190 27.97 -0.56 13.71
N TYR A 191 28.30 -1.86 13.69
CA TYR A 191 27.29 -2.92 13.76
C TYR A 191 26.64 -3.01 15.15
N ILE A 192 27.38 -2.70 16.21
CA ILE A 192 26.84 -2.61 17.57
C ILE A 192 25.81 -1.48 17.65
N VAL A 193 26.15 -0.30 17.13
CA VAL A 193 25.22 0.85 17.10
C VAL A 193 23.95 0.52 16.28
N ILE A 194 24.10 -0.11 15.10
CA ILE A 194 22.97 -0.54 14.29
C ILE A 194 22.09 -1.54 15.06
N LEU A 195 22.68 -2.50 15.78
CA LEU A 195 21.93 -3.48 16.58
C LEU A 195 21.15 -2.81 17.71
N ILE A 196 21.76 -1.84 18.40
CA ILE A 196 21.10 -1.06 19.46
C ILE A 196 19.92 -0.26 18.89
N LEU A 197 20.14 0.46 17.79
CA LEU A 197 19.07 1.22 17.13
C LEU A 197 17.93 0.30 16.67
N GLN A 198 18.25 -0.86 16.15
CA GLN A 198 17.28 -1.87 15.74
C GLN A 198 16.49 -2.40 16.96
N ALA A 199 17.16 -2.70 18.07
CA ALA A 199 16.50 -3.13 19.31
C ALA A 199 15.56 -2.04 19.86
N ILE A 200 16.00 -0.78 19.86
CA ILE A 200 15.17 0.38 20.26
C ILE A 200 13.93 0.48 19.36
N PHE A 201 14.10 0.36 18.04
CA PHE A 201 12.99 0.43 17.09
C PHE A 201 11.92 -0.65 17.36
N TYR A 202 12.33 -1.91 17.58
CA TYR A 202 11.38 -2.99 17.87
C TYR A 202 10.76 -2.85 19.27
N ALA A 203 11.53 -2.38 20.27
CA ALA A 203 10.99 -2.07 21.59
C ALA A 203 9.91 -0.98 21.53
N MET A 204 10.17 0.11 20.78
CA MET A 204 9.19 1.17 20.54
C MET A 204 7.94 0.63 19.83
N GLY A 205 8.11 -0.25 18.85
CA GLY A 205 6.98 -0.90 18.16
C GLY A 205 6.13 -1.76 19.09
N TYR A 206 6.78 -2.55 19.95
CA TYR A 206 6.08 -3.35 20.96
C TYR A 206 5.32 -2.49 21.98
N TRP A 207 5.96 -1.41 22.45
CA TRP A 207 5.33 -0.47 23.37
C TRP A 207 4.14 0.25 22.71
N GLY A 208 4.30 0.66 21.44
CA GLY A 208 3.22 1.25 20.65
C GLY A 208 2.02 0.30 20.49
N TYR A 209 2.26 -1.00 20.27
CA TYR A 209 1.23 -2.03 20.27
C TYR A 209 0.49 -2.13 21.60
N TYR A 210 1.23 -2.13 22.72
CA TYR A 210 0.64 -2.19 24.05
C TYR A 210 -0.25 -0.98 24.37
N LEU A 211 0.24 0.23 24.03
CA LEU A 211 -0.54 1.46 24.18
C LEU A 211 -1.78 1.49 23.28
N SER A 212 -1.65 1.01 22.05
CA SER A 212 -2.77 0.92 21.10
C SER A 212 -3.89 0.02 21.64
N LYS A 213 -3.57 -1.08 22.33
CA LYS A 213 -4.57 -1.94 23.00
C LYS A 213 -5.30 -1.23 24.14
N LYS A 214 -4.64 -0.27 24.80
CA LYS A 214 -5.22 0.55 25.87
C LYS A 214 -5.90 1.82 25.35
N SER A 215 -6.02 1.99 24.03
CA SER A 215 -6.56 3.20 23.38
C SER A 215 -5.80 4.49 23.74
N ILE A 216 -4.54 4.38 24.17
CA ILE A 216 -3.69 5.52 24.50
C ILE A 216 -2.96 5.97 23.22
N LYS A 217 -3.13 7.25 22.87
CA LYS A 217 -2.54 7.84 21.66
C LYS A 217 -1.14 8.36 21.95
N ASN A 218 -0.12 7.77 21.30
CA ASN A 218 1.24 8.29 21.28
C ASN A 218 1.76 8.24 19.84
N LYS A 219 1.88 9.40 19.19
CA LYS A 219 2.27 9.51 17.77
C LYS A 219 3.67 8.95 17.48
N ILE A 220 4.62 9.13 18.40
CA ILE A 220 6.02 8.71 18.21
C ILE A 220 6.12 7.18 18.24
N LEU A 221 5.51 6.52 19.22
CA LEU A 221 5.51 5.07 19.36
C LEU A 221 4.60 4.38 18.33
N TYR A 222 3.62 5.11 17.83
CA TYR A 222 2.68 4.57 16.86
C TYR A 222 3.33 4.34 15.48
N ILE A 223 4.29 5.17 15.07
CA ILE A 223 4.97 5.04 13.77
C ILE A 223 5.70 3.69 13.64
N PRO A 224 6.66 3.31 14.55
CA PRO A 224 7.31 2.00 14.47
C PRO A 224 6.33 0.83 14.67
N TYR A 225 5.31 0.97 15.53
CA TYR A 225 4.26 -0.03 15.66
C TYR A 225 3.52 -0.27 14.33
N TYR A 226 3.02 0.79 13.70
CA TYR A 226 2.26 0.68 12.46
C TYR A 226 3.13 0.16 11.30
N PHE A 227 4.41 0.54 11.27
CA PHE A 227 5.36 0.02 10.28
C PHE A 227 5.56 -1.51 10.42
N ILE A 228 5.79 -2.00 11.64
CA ILE A 228 5.90 -3.45 11.91
C ILE A 228 4.57 -4.14 11.58
N PHE A 229 3.45 -3.57 12.01
CA PHE A 229 2.10 -4.07 11.70
C PHE A 229 1.86 -4.22 10.20
N MET A 230 2.23 -3.24 9.40
CA MET A 230 2.09 -3.32 7.93
C MET A 230 2.90 -4.47 7.34
N ASN A 231 4.16 -4.62 7.76
CA ASN A 231 5.05 -5.68 7.25
C ASN A 231 4.62 -7.09 7.71
N THR A 232 4.16 -7.27 8.94
CA THR A 232 3.63 -8.55 9.42
C THR A 232 2.35 -8.95 8.69
N ASN A 233 1.51 -7.98 8.29
CA ASN A 233 0.31 -8.26 7.51
C ASN A 233 0.62 -8.70 6.06
N VAL A 234 1.76 -8.31 5.49
CA VAL A 234 2.19 -8.84 4.18
C VAL A 234 2.50 -10.34 4.29
N ILE A 235 3.23 -10.75 5.32
CA ILE A 235 3.52 -12.16 5.58
C ILE A 235 2.21 -12.94 5.82
N SER A 236 1.29 -12.38 6.61
CA SER A 236 -0.03 -12.96 6.83
C SER A 236 -0.84 -13.08 5.54
N GLY A 237 -0.75 -12.10 4.63
CA GLY A 237 -1.38 -12.10 3.31
C GLY A 237 -0.88 -13.22 2.40
N PHE A 238 0.42 -13.52 2.46
CA PHE A 238 1.00 -14.64 1.73
C PHE A 238 0.41 -15.99 2.19
N PHE A 239 0.34 -16.23 3.49
CA PHE A 239 -0.27 -17.46 4.02
C PHE A 239 -1.77 -17.52 3.75
N TYR A 240 -2.47 -16.38 3.82
CA TYR A 240 -3.88 -16.30 3.47
C TYR A 240 -4.11 -16.69 2.00
N LEU A 241 -3.34 -16.14 1.06
CA LEU A 241 -3.47 -16.46 -0.37
C LEU A 241 -3.25 -17.96 -0.65
N ARG A 242 -2.32 -18.60 0.06
CA ARG A 242 -2.08 -20.04 -0.06
C ARG A 242 -3.24 -20.91 0.45
N ARG A 243 -3.92 -20.47 1.51
CA ARG A 243 -5.02 -21.22 2.13
C ARG A 243 -6.34 -21.09 1.37
N LYS A 244 -6.60 -19.92 0.81
CA LYS A 244 -7.86 -19.58 0.13
C LYS A 244 -7.71 -19.77 -1.38
N LYS A 245 -7.91 -20.99 -1.88
CA LYS A 245 -7.94 -21.26 -3.32
C LYS A 245 -9.30 -20.84 -3.90
N GLY A 246 -9.30 -19.88 -4.84
CA GLY A 246 -10.36 -19.75 -5.85
C GLY A 246 -11.61 -18.92 -5.53
N SER A 247 -11.63 -18.10 -4.49
CA SER A 247 -12.78 -17.18 -4.25
C SER A 247 -12.30 -15.76 -3.98
N GLY A 248 -12.70 -14.80 -4.83
CA GLY A 248 -12.52 -13.36 -4.61
C GLY A 248 -13.44 -12.79 -3.51
N ALA A 249 -14.40 -13.59 -2.99
CA ALA A 249 -15.31 -13.17 -1.95
C ALA A 249 -14.57 -12.92 -0.63
N TRP A 250 -14.74 -11.73 -0.07
CA TRP A 250 -14.12 -11.29 1.16
C TRP A 250 -15.15 -10.67 2.10
N GLU A 251 -15.02 -10.93 3.39
CA GLU A 251 -15.80 -10.22 4.40
C GLU A 251 -15.36 -8.75 4.46
N LYS A 252 -16.30 -7.82 4.28
CA LYS A 252 -16.01 -6.38 4.33
C LYS A 252 -15.57 -5.98 5.74
N ALA A 253 -14.44 -5.29 5.86
CA ALA A 253 -14.00 -4.68 7.11
C ALA A 253 -14.97 -3.55 7.53
N LYS A 254 -15.28 -3.45 8.82
CA LYS A 254 -16.13 -2.40 9.36
C LYS A 254 -15.39 -1.06 9.37
N ARG A 255 -16.12 0.02 9.03
CA ARG A 255 -15.65 1.40 9.08
C ARG A 255 -16.20 2.09 10.33
N ALA A 256 -15.46 3.06 10.85
CA ALA A 256 -15.90 3.89 11.99
C ALA A 256 -17.03 4.84 11.58
#